data_cbb6e0acf4dbbb8077961c8116838e99
#
_entry.id   cbb6e0acf4dbbb8077961c8116838e99
#
_cell.length_a   1.000
_cell.length_b   1.000
_cell.length_c   1.000
_cell.angle_alpha   90.00
_cell.angle_beta   90.00
_cell.angle_gamma   90.00
#
_symmetry.space_group_name_H-M   'P 1'
#
loop_
_entity.id
_entity.type
_entity.pdbx_description
1 polymer ?
#
loop_
_entity_poly.entity_id
_entity_poly.type
_entity_poly.pdbx_seq_one_letter_code
_entity_poly.pdbx_strand_id
1 'polypeptide(L)'
;MVAAIAISGRLDFNPLTDALINKDGEKVMLDEPTGHELPEDGFAVEDAGYLAPEEDGSHVEVTVASDSERLELLTPFEPIGNTIDGAKLLIKAHGKCTTDHISMAGPWLRYRGHLDNISNNCLIGAVNAFNMKTNFVKSQLNGDYDAVPKTQRAYKDAGIHTVVVGDHNYGEGSSREHA
;
A
#
# COMPACT_ATOMS: atom_id res chain seq x y z
N MET A 1 5.50 -17.03 -22.34
CA MET A 1 5.62 -15.61 -22.76
C MET A 1 7.01 -15.04 -22.46
N VAL A 2 7.43 -14.89 -21.20
CA VAL A 2 8.72 -14.25 -20.83
C VAL A 2 9.93 -14.89 -21.49
N ALA A 3 10.03 -16.22 -21.47
CA ALA A 3 11.13 -16.96 -22.12
C ALA A 3 11.17 -16.70 -23.63
N ALA A 4 10.02 -16.72 -24.31
CA ALA A 4 9.92 -16.46 -25.75
C ALA A 4 10.41 -15.05 -26.11
N ILE A 5 10.02 -14.04 -25.35
CA ILE A 5 10.47 -12.65 -25.51
C ILE A 5 11.99 -12.55 -25.28
N ALA A 6 12.50 -13.21 -24.24
CA ALA A 6 13.93 -13.20 -23.92
C ALA A 6 14.77 -13.86 -25.03
N ILE A 7 14.30 -14.98 -25.60
CA ILE A 7 15.01 -15.68 -26.70
C ILE A 7 14.96 -14.86 -27.99
N SER A 8 13.82 -14.23 -28.28
CA SER A 8 13.65 -13.40 -29.49
C SER A 8 14.42 -12.09 -29.46
N GLY A 9 14.68 -11.56 -28.26
CA GLY A 9 15.24 -10.23 -28.05
C GLY A 9 14.30 -9.08 -28.43
N ARG A 10 13.00 -9.36 -28.64
CA ARG A 10 11.99 -8.40 -29.10
C ARG A 10 10.79 -8.38 -28.17
N LEU A 11 10.36 -7.20 -27.73
CA LEU A 11 9.19 -7.05 -26.87
C LEU A 11 7.85 -7.24 -27.62
N ASP A 12 7.86 -7.08 -28.93
CA ASP A 12 6.69 -7.23 -29.80
C ASP A 12 6.57 -8.67 -30.38
N PHE A 13 7.42 -9.61 -29.94
CA PHE A 13 7.39 -11.00 -30.41
C PHE A 13 6.15 -11.73 -29.86
N ASN A 14 5.35 -12.26 -30.81
CA ASN A 14 4.22 -13.12 -30.46
C ASN A 14 4.56 -14.59 -30.72
N PRO A 15 4.80 -15.41 -29.69
CA PRO A 15 5.22 -16.81 -29.87
C PRO A 15 4.19 -17.70 -30.58
N LEU A 16 2.93 -17.27 -30.70
CA LEU A 16 1.91 -18.04 -31.41
C LEU A 16 1.93 -17.82 -32.94
N THR A 17 2.53 -16.72 -33.40
CA THR A 17 2.49 -16.32 -34.81
C THR A 17 3.87 -16.05 -35.40
N ASP A 18 4.83 -15.68 -34.56
CA ASP A 18 6.16 -15.28 -35.02
C ASP A 18 7.14 -16.44 -34.91
N ALA A 19 8.01 -16.57 -35.93
CA ALA A 19 9.08 -17.55 -35.94
C ALA A 19 10.41 -16.96 -35.47
N LEU A 20 11.20 -17.74 -34.77
CA LEU A 20 12.60 -17.49 -34.49
C LEU A 20 13.46 -17.96 -35.71
N ILE A 21 14.67 -17.45 -35.83
CA ILE A 21 15.65 -17.93 -36.79
C ILE A 21 16.71 -18.70 -36.01
N ASN A 22 16.90 -19.97 -36.36
CA ASN A 22 17.95 -20.80 -35.78
C ASN A 22 19.34 -20.45 -36.35
N LYS A 23 20.38 -21.11 -35.82
CA LYS A 23 21.77 -20.89 -36.27
C LYS A 23 22.01 -21.22 -37.74
N ASP A 24 21.16 -22.08 -38.34
CA ASP A 24 21.27 -22.52 -39.74
C ASP A 24 20.44 -21.64 -40.68
N GLY A 25 19.79 -20.57 -40.13
CA GLY A 25 18.98 -19.62 -40.90
C GLY A 25 17.53 -20.08 -41.14
N GLU A 26 17.10 -21.15 -40.53
CA GLU A 26 15.75 -21.70 -40.70
C GLU A 26 14.77 -21.07 -39.71
N LYS A 27 13.51 -20.94 -40.15
CA LYS A 27 12.42 -20.47 -39.31
C LYS A 27 11.93 -21.58 -38.37
N VAL A 28 11.92 -21.29 -37.09
CA VAL A 28 11.44 -22.20 -36.03
C VAL A 28 10.31 -21.52 -35.26
N MET A 29 9.16 -22.19 -35.21
CA MET A 29 8.08 -21.79 -34.30
C MET A 29 8.33 -22.40 -32.92
N LEU A 30 8.00 -21.70 -31.90
CA LEU A 30 7.96 -22.25 -30.55
C LEU A 30 6.69 -23.08 -30.36
N ASP A 31 6.86 -24.28 -29.86
CA ASP A 31 5.72 -25.11 -29.50
C ASP A 31 4.97 -24.50 -28.30
N GLU A 32 3.66 -24.66 -28.30
CA GLU A 32 2.84 -24.28 -27.15
C GLU A 32 3.20 -25.15 -25.93
N PRO A 33 3.45 -24.57 -24.76
CA PRO A 33 3.77 -25.37 -23.59
C PRO A 33 2.59 -26.27 -23.21
N THR A 34 2.89 -27.56 -23.03
CA THR A 34 1.94 -28.62 -22.70
C THR A 34 2.00 -29.02 -21.22
N GLY A 35 2.68 -28.22 -20.39
CA GLY A 35 2.79 -28.49 -18.96
C GLY A 35 1.45 -28.33 -18.24
N HIS A 36 1.27 -29.08 -17.17
CA HIS A 36 0.14 -28.93 -16.28
C HIS A 36 0.26 -27.65 -15.47
N GLU A 37 -0.84 -26.92 -15.28
CA GLU A 37 -0.88 -25.72 -14.42
C GLU A 37 -0.68 -26.07 -12.93
N LEU A 38 -1.07 -27.28 -12.56
CA LEU A 38 -0.92 -27.86 -11.22
C LEU A 38 -0.05 -29.13 -11.29
N PRO A 39 0.63 -29.51 -10.22
CA PRO A 39 1.31 -30.79 -10.14
C PRO A 39 0.35 -31.95 -10.47
N GLU A 40 0.82 -32.93 -11.25
CA GLU A 40 -0.01 -34.06 -11.73
C GLU A 40 -0.67 -34.82 -10.56
N ASP A 41 0.07 -34.97 -9.45
CA ASP A 41 -0.38 -35.63 -8.21
C ASP A 41 -1.05 -34.65 -7.22
N GLY A 42 -1.35 -33.42 -7.63
CA GLY A 42 -1.84 -32.35 -6.76
C GLY A 42 -0.74 -31.80 -5.86
N PHE A 43 -1.15 -30.94 -4.94
CA PHE A 43 -0.23 -30.45 -3.91
C PHE A 43 -0.07 -31.51 -2.80
N ALA A 44 1.07 -31.50 -2.11
CA ALA A 44 1.28 -32.36 -0.96
C ALA A 44 0.16 -32.18 0.07
N VAL A 45 -0.51 -33.28 0.40
CA VAL A 45 -1.65 -33.25 1.34
C VAL A 45 -1.20 -33.07 2.79
N GLU A 46 0.06 -33.39 3.08
CA GLU A 46 0.64 -33.22 4.41
C GLU A 46 1.40 -31.92 4.50
N ASP A 47 0.76 -30.90 5.04
CA ASP A 47 1.45 -29.68 5.50
C ASP A 47 1.86 -29.85 6.97
N ALA A 48 3.08 -30.32 7.17
CA ALA A 48 3.65 -30.49 8.50
C ALA A 48 3.82 -29.15 9.27
N GLY A 49 3.59 -28.03 8.62
CA GLY A 49 3.67 -26.69 9.19
C GLY A 49 2.32 -26.08 9.57
N TYR A 50 1.21 -26.69 9.11
CA TYR A 50 -0.11 -26.18 9.44
C TYR A 50 -0.53 -26.56 10.87
N LEU A 51 -0.73 -25.55 11.69
CA LEU A 51 -1.33 -25.65 13.00
C LEU A 51 -2.77 -25.11 12.91
N ALA A 52 -3.74 -26.01 13.04
CA ALA A 52 -5.13 -25.57 13.07
C ALA A 52 -5.38 -24.67 14.28
N PRO A 53 -6.12 -23.55 14.12
CA PRO A 53 -6.54 -22.76 15.26
C PRO A 53 -7.47 -23.60 16.16
N GLU A 54 -7.50 -23.26 17.45
CA GLU A 54 -8.47 -23.86 18.36
C GLU A 54 -9.91 -23.50 17.96
N GLU A 55 -10.86 -24.42 18.14
CA GLU A 55 -12.27 -24.17 17.79
C GLU A 55 -12.88 -23.04 18.63
N ASP A 56 -12.46 -22.92 19.88
CA ASP A 56 -12.85 -21.81 20.76
C ASP A 56 -11.62 -21.06 21.26
N GLY A 57 -11.33 -19.92 20.63
CA GLY A 57 -10.25 -19.01 20.99
C GLY A 57 -10.68 -17.92 21.97
N SER A 58 -11.88 -17.96 22.56
CA SER A 58 -12.39 -16.90 23.45
C SER A 58 -11.55 -16.68 24.71
N HIS A 59 -10.77 -17.69 25.12
CA HIS A 59 -9.88 -17.62 26.27
C HIS A 59 -8.47 -17.06 25.91
N VAL A 60 -8.18 -16.87 24.61
CA VAL A 60 -6.89 -16.36 24.17
C VAL A 60 -6.83 -14.86 24.39
N GLU A 61 -5.96 -14.42 25.29
CA GLU A 61 -5.71 -13.01 25.54
C GLU A 61 -4.47 -12.54 24.76
N VAL A 62 -4.64 -11.47 23.97
CA VAL A 62 -3.53 -10.82 23.29
C VAL A 62 -2.97 -9.73 24.17
N THR A 63 -1.74 -9.91 24.64
CA THR A 63 -1.04 -8.91 25.45
C THR A 63 0.02 -8.19 24.65
N VAL A 64 0.05 -6.87 24.80
CA VAL A 64 1.09 -6.00 24.22
C VAL A 64 1.75 -5.24 25.34
N ALA A 65 3.09 -5.18 25.35
CA ALA A 65 3.82 -4.41 26.35
C ALA A 65 3.39 -2.93 26.28
N SER A 66 3.18 -2.31 27.42
CA SER A 66 2.67 -0.93 27.52
C SER A 66 3.62 0.12 26.92
N ASP A 67 4.89 -0.20 26.80
CA ASP A 67 5.94 0.63 26.18
C ASP A 67 6.30 0.19 24.75
N SER A 68 5.50 -0.68 24.15
CA SER A 68 5.73 -1.13 22.78
C SER A 68 5.60 0.02 21.79
N GLU A 69 6.63 0.22 20.99
CA GLU A 69 6.59 1.15 19.86
C GLU A 69 6.11 0.49 18.55
N ARG A 70 6.09 -0.86 18.51
CA ARG A 70 5.79 -1.63 17.29
C ARG A 70 4.38 -2.17 17.22
N LEU A 71 3.77 -2.42 18.36
CA LEU A 71 2.44 -3.01 18.48
C LEU A 71 1.56 -2.15 19.38
N GLU A 72 0.31 -2.07 19.03
CA GLU A 72 -0.73 -1.38 19.77
C GLU A 72 -2.02 -2.20 19.70
N LEU A 73 -2.71 -2.36 20.84
CA LEU A 73 -4.07 -2.89 20.85
C LEU A 73 -5.01 -1.78 20.44
N LEU A 74 -5.66 -1.94 19.29
CA LEU A 74 -6.63 -0.97 18.80
C LEU A 74 -7.93 -1.09 19.58
N THR A 75 -8.46 0.05 20.02
CA THR A 75 -9.86 0.15 20.45
C THR A 75 -10.76 0.23 19.22
N PRO A 76 -11.98 -0.33 19.26
CA PRO A 76 -12.93 -0.17 18.17
C PRO A 76 -13.14 1.29 17.82
N PHE A 77 -13.19 1.60 16.53
CA PHE A 77 -13.51 2.95 16.07
C PHE A 77 -15.00 3.23 16.25
N GLU A 78 -15.32 4.46 16.66
CA GLU A 78 -16.69 4.91 16.70
C GLU A 78 -17.29 4.97 15.28
N PRO A 79 -18.55 4.59 15.10
CA PRO A 79 -19.20 4.69 13.80
C PRO A 79 -19.21 6.15 13.29
N ILE A 80 -18.85 6.31 12.02
CA ILE A 80 -19.05 7.61 11.36
C ILE A 80 -20.55 7.85 11.21
N GLY A 81 -21.01 9.03 11.62
CA GLY A 81 -22.38 9.48 11.39
C GLY A 81 -22.72 9.59 9.89
N ASN A 82 -24.00 9.74 9.57
CA ASN A 82 -24.48 9.81 8.19
C ASN A 82 -23.99 11.05 7.42
N THR A 83 -23.51 12.05 8.11
CA THR A 83 -23.00 13.32 7.54
C THR A 83 -21.69 13.71 8.21
N ILE A 84 -20.80 14.31 7.43
CA ILE A 84 -19.58 14.95 7.91
C ILE A 84 -19.70 16.43 7.61
N ASP A 85 -20.03 17.21 8.62
CA ASP A 85 -20.19 18.65 8.49
C ASP A 85 -18.91 19.40 8.91
N GLY A 86 -18.59 20.46 8.18
CA GLY A 86 -17.50 21.38 8.54
C GLY A 86 -16.10 20.79 8.42
N ALA A 87 -15.92 19.69 7.68
CA ALA A 87 -14.60 19.10 7.44
C ALA A 87 -13.62 20.13 6.87
N LYS A 88 -12.37 20.07 7.34
CA LYS A 88 -11.30 20.97 6.89
C LYS A 88 -10.41 20.29 5.86
N LEU A 89 -9.99 21.04 4.85
CA LEU A 89 -8.99 20.56 3.90
C LEU A 89 -7.64 20.45 4.60
N LEU A 90 -7.13 19.22 4.72
CA LEU A 90 -5.79 18.97 5.25
C LEU A 90 -4.73 19.33 4.21
N ILE A 91 -4.85 18.75 3.02
CA ILE A 91 -3.95 19.00 1.89
C ILE A 91 -4.70 18.80 0.56
N LYS A 92 -4.37 19.64 -0.40
CA LYS A 92 -4.63 19.40 -1.82
C LYS A 92 -3.29 18.99 -2.44
N ALA A 93 -3.14 17.72 -2.79
CA ALA A 93 -1.94 17.23 -3.43
C ALA A 93 -1.79 17.83 -4.82
N HIS A 94 -0.55 18.04 -5.26
CA HIS A 94 -0.18 18.47 -6.60
C HIS A 94 0.59 17.37 -7.32
N GLY A 95 0.19 17.08 -8.55
CA GLY A 95 0.83 16.09 -9.39
C GLY A 95 0.65 14.66 -8.86
N LYS A 96 1.60 13.80 -9.20
CA LYS A 96 1.60 12.40 -8.80
C LYS A 96 1.78 12.25 -7.28
N CYS A 97 0.85 11.55 -6.65
CA CYS A 97 0.90 11.24 -5.22
C CYS A 97 0.75 9.72 -5.02
N THR A 98 1.88 9.02 -4.96
CA THR A 98 1.92 7.56 -4.82
C THR A 98 1.68 7.12 -3.38
N THR A 99 1.52 5.80 -3.18
CA THR A 99 1.43 5.22 -1.83
C THR A 99 2.66 5.52 -0.97
N ASP A 100 3.85 5.70 -1.57
CA ASP A 100 5.04 6.15 -0.84
C ASP A 100 5.00 7.62 -0.40
N HIS A 101 4.18 8.44 -1.04
CA HIS A 101 3.93 9.81 -0.58
C HIS A 101 2.88 9.86 0.53
N ILE A 102 1.94 8.88 0.54
CA ILE A 102 0.84 8.79 1.51
C ILE A 102 1.32 8.13 2.80
N SER A 103 1.95 6.95 2.69
CA SER A 103 2.49 6.19 3.82
C SER A 103 3.75 5.46 3.38
N MET A 104 4.90 6.03 3.70
CA MET A 104 6.20 5.51 3.27
C MET A 104 6.49 4.12 3.85
N ALA A 105 7.23 3.33 3.07
CA ALA A 105 7.86 2.09 3.51
C ALA A 105 9.20 2.37 4.24
N GLY A 106 10.14 1.45 4.13
CA GLY A 106 11.47 1.57 4.73
C GLY A 106 11.43 1.58 6.26
N PRO A 107 12.09 2.54 6.93
CA PRO A 107 12.16 2.58 8.39
C PRO A 107 10.80 2.64 9.10
N TRP A 108 9.77 3.14 8.42
CA TRP A 108 8.42 3.25 8.96
C TRP A 108 7.74 1.89 9.14
N LEU A 109 8.14 0.87 8.39
CA LEU A 109 7.55 -0.47 8.45
C LEU A 109 7.66 -1.11 9.82
N ARG A 110 8.57 -0.68 10.67
CA ARG A 110 8.66 -1.14 12.06
C ARG A 110 7.41 -0.81 12.89
N TYR A 111 6.64 0.18 12.47
CA TYR A 111 5.44 0.64 13.15
C TYR A 111 4.12 0.10 12.58
N ARG A 112 4.16 -0.87 11.65
CA ARG A 112 2.95 -1.40 10.99
C ARG A 112 1.87 -1.91 11.94
N GLY A 113 2.26 -2.39 13.11
CA GLY A 113 1.33 -2.85 14.14
C GLY A 113 0.99 -1.79 15.19
N HIS A 114 1.39 -0.54 14.99
CA HIS A 114 1.16 0.57 15.90
C HIS A 114 0.60 1.78 15.14
N LEU A 115 -0.71 1.91 15.14
CA LEU A 115 -1.41 2.90 14.31
C LEU A 115 -0.99 4.34 14.65
N ASP A 116 -0.89 4.66 15.93
CA ASP A 116 -0.51 6.01 16.34
C ASP A 116 0.90 6.38 15.87
N ASN A 117 1.87 5.48 16.00
CA ASN A 117 3.24 5.73 15.58
C ASN A 117 3.37 5.81 14.04
N ILE A 118 2.74 4.88 13.29
CA ILE A 118 2.83 4.90 11.83
C ILE A 118 2.12 6.11 11.23
N SER A 119 1.10 6.64 11.89
CA SER A 119 0.38 7.82 11.41
C SER A 119 1.26 9.08 11.30
N ASN A 120 2.43 9.08 11.95
CA ASN A 120 3.40 10.17 11.81
C ASN A 120 4.05 10.28 10.42
N ASN A 121 3.86 9.28 9.55
CA ASN A 121 4.29 9.37 8.15
C ASN A 121 3.16 9.76 7.18
N CYS A 122 1.97 10.05 7.67
CA CYS A 122 0.82 10.35 6.84
C CYS A 122 1.07 11.56 5.93
N LEU A 123 1.05 11.33 4.61
CA LEU A 123 1.16 12.35 3.56
C LEU A 123 2.44 13.20 3.61
N ILE A 124 3.50 12.76 4.31
CA ILE A 124 4.75 13.54 4.41
C ILE A 124 5.50 13.65 3.08
N GLY A 125 5.20 12.81 2.10
CA GLY A 125 5.75 12.87 0.75
C GLY A 125 4.89 13.67 -0.23
N ALA A 126 3.66 14.05 0.13
CA ALA A 126 2.76 14.77 -0.75
C ALA A 126 3.18 16.24 -0.93
N VAL A 127 3.14 16.71 -2.18
CA VAL A 127 3.37 18.13 -2.51
C VAL A 127 2.07 18.90 -2.35
N ASN A 128 2.10 19.97 -1.59
CA ASN A 128 0.94 20.82 -1.40
C ASN A 128 0.74 21.80 -2.58
N ALA A 129 -0.40 21.72 -3.25
CA ALA A 129 -0.73 22.54 -4.42
C ALA A 129 -0.76 24.06 -4.15
N PHE A 130 -0.94 24.48 -2.91
CA PHE A 130 -1.03 25.91 -2.58
C PHE A 130 0.34 26.59 -2.42
N ASN A 131 1.38 25.83 -2.10
CA ASN A 131 2.70 26.40 -1.82
C ASN A 131 3.87 25.64 -2.46
N MET A 132 3.57 24.55 -3.16
CA MET A 132 4.53 23.66 -3.84
C MET A 132 5.59 23.05 -2.90
N LYS A 133 5.29 22.96 -1.60
CA LYS A 133 6.18 22.36 -0.61
C LYS A 133 5.67 20.99 -0.18
N THR A 134 6.61 20.12 0.15
CA THR A 134 6.34 18.79 0.70
C THR A 134 6.23 18.88 2.21
N ASN A 135 5.32 18.10 2.78
CA ASN A 135 5.09 18.02 4.23
C ASN A 135 4.92 19.40 4.91
N PHE A 136 4.19 20.30 4.26
CA PHE A 136 4.03 21.67 4.74
C PHE A 136 2.66 22.22 4.37
N VAL A 137 1.74 22.25 5.34
CA VAL A 137 0.34 22.64 5.17
C VAL A 137 -0.05 23.73 6.15
N LYS A 138 -1.06 24.52 5.77
CA LYS A 138 -1.61 25.58 6.61
C LYS A 138 -2.72 25.02 7.50
N SER A 139 -2.57 25.14 8.80
CA SER A 139 -3.63 24.86 9.75
C SER A 139 -4.75 25.90 9.60
N GLN A 140 -5.98 25.44 9.46
CA GLN A 140 -7.16 26.32 9.47
C GLN A 140 -7.66 26.64 10.88
N LEU A 141 -7.02 26.09 11.93
CA LEU A 141 -7.31 26.44 13.33
C LEU A 141 -6.71 27.78 13.72
N ASN A 142 -5.46 28.01 13.31
CA ASN A 142 -4.66 29.18 13.75
C ASN A 142 -3.99 29.92 12.59
N GLY A 143 -3.98 29.36 11.39
CA GLY A 143 -3.33 29.95 10.22
C GLY A 143 -1.84 29.65 10.07
N ASP A 144 -1.24 28.92 11.01
CA ASP A 144 0.17 28.56 10.98
C ASP A 144 0.44 27.42 9.98
N TYR A 145 1.70 27.31 9.57
CA TYR A 145 2.17 26.22 8.73
C TYR A 145 2.96 25.21 9.54
N ASP A 146 2.66 23.93 9.32
CA ASP A 146 3.35 22.82 9.99
C ASP A 146 3.35 21.57 9.11
N ALA A 147 4.01 20.50 9.59
CA ALA A 147 3.99 19.17 8.97
C ALA A 147 2.57 18.61 8.89
N VAL A 148 2.28 17.85 7.82
CA VAL A 148 0.95 17.27 7.59
C VAL A 148 0.45 16.44 8.77
N PRO A 149 1.22 15.44 9.30
CA PRO A 149 0.75 14.62 10.42
C PRO A 149 0.47 15.44 11.67
N LYS A 150 1.29 16.44 11.93
CA LYS A 150 1.14 17.30 13.11
C LYS A 150 -0.11 18.18 13.01
N THR A 151 -0.38 18.72 11.83
CA THR A 151 -1.62 19.47 11.57
C THR A 151 -2.83 18.56 11.68
N GLN A 152 -2.76 17.32 11.17
CA GLN A 152 -3.83 16.34 11.30
C GLN A 152 -4.11 15.97 12.75
N ARG A 153 -3.09 15.78 13.57
CA ARG A 153 -3.27 15.53 15.02
C ARG A 153 -3.99 16.69 15.70
N ALA A 154 -3.61 17.93 15.40
CA ALA A 154 -4.29 19.10 15.95
C ALA A 154 -5.77 19.15 15.56
N TYR A 155 -6.14 18.77 14.34
CA TYR A 155 -7.54 18.63 13.94
C TYR A 155 -8.26 17.50 14.68
N LYS A 156 -7.62 16.34 14.81
CA LYS A 156 -8.15 15.20 15.59
C LYS A 156 -8.45 15.62 17.04
N ASP A 157 -7.49 16.28 17.67
CA ASP A 157 -7.63 16.75 19.07
C ASP A 157 -8.74 17.79 19.23
N ALA A 158 -9.02 18.56 18.18
CA ALA A 158 -10.13 19.51 18.11
C ALA A 158 -11.47 18.87 17.68
N GLY A 159 -11.52 17.55 17.44
CA GLY A 159 -12.72 16.85 16.98
C GLY A 159 -13.15 17.22 15.55
N ILE A 160 -12.22 17.69 14.71
CA ILE A 160 -12.49 18.17 13.37
C ILE A 160 -12.14 17.10 12.35
N HIS A 161 -13.10 16.75 11.50
CA HIS A 161 -12.87 15.90 10.35
C HIS A 161 -12.07 16.61 9.26
N THR A 162 -11.26 15.84 8.53
CA THR A 162 -10.42 16.38 7.47
C THR A 162 -10.71 15.71 6.12
N VAL A 163 -10.37 16.45 5.06
CA VAL A 163 -10.47 16.00 3.67
C VAL A 163 -9.10 16.13 3.01
N VAL A 164 -8.74 15.15 2.20
CA VAL A 164 -7.58 15.17 1.31
C VAL A 164 -8.09 15.21 -0.12
N VAL A 165 -7.53 16.09 -0.92
CA VAL A 165 -7.84 16.18 -2.35
C VAL A 165 -6.61 15.73 -3.14
N GLY A 166 -6.76 14.65 -3.91
CA GLY A 166 -5.74 14.15 -4.83
C GLY A 166 -5.73 14.91 -6.16
N ASP A 167 -4.67 14.68 -6.93
CA ASP A 167 -4.51 15.14 -8.30
C ASP A 167 -4.24 13.92 -9.20
N HIS A 168 -3.14 13.88 -9.94
CA HIS A 168 -2.81 12.75 -10.81
C HIS A 168 -2.32 11.53 -10.04
N ASN A 169 -2.80 10.34 -10.43
CA ASN A 169 -2.32 9.06 -9.91
C ASN A 169 -2.23 8.99 -8.37
N TYR A 170 -3.26 9.52 -7.69
CA TYR A 170 -3.32 9.45 -6.24
C TYR A 170 -3.50 8.00 -5.77
N GLY A 171 -2.57 7.52 -4.93
CA GLY A 171 -2.57 6.15 -4.42
C GLY A 171 -1.98 5.11 -5.38
N GLU A 172 -1.36 5.54 -6.50
CA GLU A 172 -0.66 4.60 -7.38
C GLU A 172 0.53 3.95 -6.66
N GLY A 173 0.72 2.65 -6.85
CA GLY A 173 1.83 1.90 -6.31
C GLY A 173 1.39 0.66 -5.54
N SER A 174 2.25 0.18 -4.63
CA SER A 174 1.96 -0.95 -3.76
C SER A 174 0.82 -0.61 -2.79
N SER A 175 -0.08 -1.56 -2.55
CA SER A 175 -1.10 -1.40 -1.50
C SER A 175 -0.44 -1.21 -0.13
N ARG A 176 -1.06 -0.42 0.71
CA ARG A 176 -0.59 -0.07 2.06
C ARG A 176 -1.78 -0.14 3.01
N GLU A 177 -2.11 -1.35 3.44
CA GLU A 177 -3.29 -1.63 4.27
C GLU A 177 -3.27 -0.88 5.60
N HIS A 178 -2.08 -0.52 6.05
CA HIS A 178 -1.86 0.24 7.28
C HIS A 178 -1.86 1.78 7.09
N ALA A 179 -2.12 2.25 5.85
CA ALA A 179 -2.06 3.67 5.52
C ALA A 179 -3.43 4.34 5.46
#